data_6534f85e45c736b69a78a32b57e43833
#
_entry.id   6534f85e45c736b69a78a32b57e43833
#
_cell.length_a   1.000
_cell.length_b   1.000
_cell.length_c   1.000
_cell.angle_alpha   90.00
_cell.angle_beta   90.00
_cell.angle_gamma   90.00
#
_symmetry.space_group_name_H-M   'P 1'
#
loop_
_entity.id
_entity.type
_entity.pdbx_description
1 polymer ?
#
loop_
_entity_poly.entity_id
_entity_poly.type
_entity_poly.pdbx_seq_one_letter_code
_entity_poly.pdbx_strand_id
1 'polypeptide(L)'
;MAIQNEAVKFRHKHLLGIQSLSIPEVNYILDESMQFVDFNKREQKKLNILAGKTQINLFFESSTRTLSSFELAGKRLGADVMNMNVSNSSIKKGETLIDTAMTLNAMHPDVLIIRHQDSGAANLLAQKVNC
;
A
#
# COMPACT_ATOMS: atom_id res chain seq x y z
N MET A 1 12.03 -32.14 16.48
CA MET A 1 10.77 -31.43 16.76
C MET A 1 10.45 -30.59 15.56
N ALA A 2 9.47 -30.98 14.80
CA ALA A 2 8.93 -30.11 13.75
C ALA A 2 8.16 -28.99 14.47
N ILE A 3 8.69 -27.77 14.43
CA ILE A 3 7.92 -26.58 14.76
C ILE A 3 6.85 -26.54 13.67
N GLN A 4 5.62 -26.86 14.03
CA GLN A 4 4.47 -26.56 13.20
C GLN A 4 4.46 -25.04 13.08
N ASN A 5 4.90 -24.55 11.93
CA ASN A 5 4.70 -23.18 11.51
C ASN A 5 3.18 -23.04 11.31
N GLU A 6 2.44 -22.72 12.37
CA GLU A 6 1.11 -22.19 12.20
C GLU A 6 1.30 -20.95 11.32
N ALA A 7 0.77 -21.02 10.10
CA ALA A 7 0.87 -19.92 9.16
C ALA A 7 0.35 -18.65 9.85
N VAL A 8 1.24 -17.68 10.05
CA VAL A 8 0.90 -16.40 10.68
C VAL A 8 -0.24 -15.80 9.86
N LYS A 9 -1.43 -15.74 10.45
CA LYS A 9 -2.59 -15.16 9.79
C LYS A 9 -2.55 -13.66 10.02
N PHE A 10 -2.08 -12.91 9.03
CA PHE A 10 -2.12 -11.47 9.05
C PHE A 10 -3.59 -11.00 9.04
N ARG A 11 -4.03 -10.32 10.11
CA ARG A 11 -5.45 -10.00 10.34
C ARG A 11 -5.78 -8.52 10.20
N HIS A 12 -4.80 -7.70 9.89
CA HIS A 12 -4.99 -6.26 9.79
C HIS A 12 -5.58 -5.88 8.45
N LYS A 13 -6.66 -5.12 8.46
CA LYS A 13 -7.23 -4.52 7.24
C LYS A 13 -6.33 -3.39 6.74
N HIS A 14 -5.78 -2.60 7.65
CA HIS A 14 -4.92 -1.47 7.36
C HIS A 14 -3.58 -1.61 8.06
N LEU A 15 -2.51 -1.17 7.42
CA LEU A 15 -1.18 -1.09 8.00
C LEU A 15 -0.82 0.39 8.18
N LEU A 16 -1.09 0.93 9.36
CA LEU A 16 -0.93 2.36 9.68
C LEU A 16 0.27 2.65 10.58
N GLY A 17 0.92 1.61 11.08
CA GLY A 17 2.08 1.69 11.95
C GLY A 17 2.47 0.31 12.43
N ILE A 18 3.61 0.21 13.10
CA ILE A 18 4.12 -1.06 13.62
C ILE A 18 3.66 -1.39 15.03
N GLN A 19 3.09 -0.42 15.76
CA GLN A 19 2.68 -0.63 17.15
C GLN A 19 1.56 -1.64 17.32
N SER A 20 0.73 -1.83 16.30
CA SER A 20 -0.37 -2.80 16.28
C SER A 20 0.06 -4.20 15.85
N LEU A 21 1.28 -4.36 15.34
CA LEU A 21 1.80 -5.64 14.87
C LEU A 21 2.43 -6.42 16.01
N SER A 22 2.15 -7.71 16.05
CA SER A 22 2.89 -8.65 16.89
C SER A 22 4.28 -8.95 16.30
N ILE A 23 5.21 -9.43 17.14
CA ILE A 23 6.54 -9.83 16.67
C ILE A 23 6.47 -10.91 15.56
N PRO A 24 5.61 -11.95 15.66
CA PRO A 24 5.44 -12.90 14.57
C PRO A 24 4.97 -12.27 13.26
N GLU A 25 4.07 -11.27 13.30
CA GLU A 25 3.61 -10.57 12.10
C GLU A 25 4.72 -9.73 11.46
N VAL A 26 5.54 -9.06 12.26
CA VAL A 26 6.72 -8.33 11.77
C VAL A 26 7.70 -9.29 11.11
N ASN A 27 8.02 -10.41 11.76
CA ASN A 27 8.92 -11.41 11.19
C ASN A 27 8.37 -12.00 9.90
N TYR A 28 7.07 -12.26 9.83
CA TYR A 28 6.41 -12.73 8.61
C TYR A 28 6.62 -11.76 7.45
N ILE A 29 6.42 -10.46 7.66
CA ILE A 29 6.64 -9.43 6.63
C ILE A 29 8.11 -9.42 6.18
N LEU A 30 9.06 -9.52 7.12
CA LEU A 30 10.49 -9.53 6.80
C LEU A 30 10.89 -10.78 6.00
N ASP A 31 10.40 -11.94 6.40
CA ASP A 31 10.68 -13.21 5.70
C ASP A 31 10.11 -13.20 4.28
N GLU A 32 8.87 -12.73 4.11
CA GLU A 32 8.27 -12.54 2.77
C GLU A 32 9.08 -11.55 1.93
N SER A 33 9.56 -10.45 2.51
CA SER A 33 10.36 -9.46 1.80
C SER A 33 11.66 -10.04 1.26
N MET A 34 12.29 -10.95 1.98
CA MET A 34 13.53 -11.62 1.53
C MET A 34 13.31 -12.49 0.30
N GLN A 35 12.15 -13.14 0.19
CA GLN A 35 11.80 -13.90 -1.01
C GLN A 35 11.70 -12.97 -2.25
N PHE A 36 11.19 -11.77 -2.08
CA PHE A 36 11.11 -10.78 -3.15
C PHE A 36 12.47 -10.17 -3.53
N VAL A 37 13.45 -10.14 -2.64
CA VAL A 37 14.84 -9.77 -2.99
C VAL A 37 15.38 -10.69 -4.09
N ASP A 38 15.19 -12.00 -3.94
CA ASP A 38 15.64 -12.97 -4.94
C ASP A 38 14.75 -12.97 -6.19
N PHE A 39 13.45 -12.83 -6.03
CA PHE A 39 12.52 -12.67 -7.14
C PHE A 39 12.90 -11.48 -8.04
N ASN A 40 13.31 -10.37 -7.46
CA ASN A 40 13.67 -9.15 -8.18
C ASN A 40 14.96 -9.28 -9.02
N LYS A 41 15.76 -10.33 -8.80
CA LYS A 41 16.96 -10.64 -9.58
C LYS A 41 16.70 -11.54 -10.78
N ARG A 42 15.49 -12.13 -10.89
CA ARG A 42 15.13 -13.05 -11.97
C ARG A 42 14.97 -12.30 -13.29
N GLU A 43 15.11 -13.01 -14.39
CA GLU A 43 14.81 -12.48 -15.72
C GLU A 43 13.33 -12.13 -15.86
N GLN A 44 12.44 -13.04 -15.44
CA GLN A 44 10.99 -12.85 -15.38
C GLN A 44 10.58 -12.32 -14.01
N LYS A 45 10.15 -11.06 -13.97
CA LYS A 45 9.79 -10.34 -12.73
C LYS A 45 8.30 -10.01 -12.71
N LYS A 46 7.45 -10.94 -13.08
CA LYS A 46 6.00 -10.75 -13.15
C LYS A 46 5.28 -11.91 -12.48
N LEU A 47 4.36 -11.58 -11.59
CA LEU A 47 3.42 -12.50 -10.95
C LEU A 47 1.99 -12.02 -11.25
N ASN A 48 1.03 -12.90 -11.07
CA ASN A 48 -0.39 -12.61 -11.27
C ASN A 48 -1.21 -12.63 -9.97
N ILE A 49 -0.52 -12.49 -8.83
CA ILE A 49 -1.15 -12.57 -7.49
C ILE A 49 -2.23 -11.49 -7.33
N LEU A 50 -1.99 -10.30 -7.87
CA LEU A 50 -2.91 -9.17 -7.80
C LEU A 50 -3.59 -8.87 -9.14
N ALA A 51 -3.69 -9.85 -10.04
CA ALA A 51 -4.39 -9.68 -11.31
C ALA A 51 -5.85 -9.28 -11.07
N GLY A 52 -6.31 -8.22 -11.74
CA GLY A 52 -7.65 -7.66 -11.58
C GLY A 52 -7.83 -6.79 -10.32
N LYS A 53 -6.78 -6.60 -9.52
CA LYS A 53 -6.78 -5.69 -8.37
C LYS A 53 -6.25 -4.32 -8.74
N THR A 54 -6.81 -3.28 -8.11
CA THR A 54 -6.42 -1.89 -8.32
C THR A 54 -5.65 -1.38 -7.11
N GLN A 55 -4.43 -0.90 -7.36
CA GLN A 55 -3.59 -0.22 -6.39
C GLN A 55 -3.50 1.26 -6.73
N ILE A 56 -3.83 2.13 -5.78
CA ILE A 56 -3.65 3.57 -5.91
C ILE A 56 -2.54 4.03 -4.98
N ASN A 57 -1.53 4.68 -5.53
CA ASN A 57 -0.48 5.35 -4.77
C ASN A 57 -0.85 6.83 -4.66
N LEU A 58 -1.30 7.25 -3.49
CA LEU A 58 -1.78 8.59 -3.19
C LEU A 58 -0.72 9.36 -2.40
N PHE A 59 0.01 10.22 -3.08
CA PHE A 59 1.11 10.97 -2.48
C PHE A 59 0.80 12.46 -2.42
N PHE A 60 0.77 12.99 -1.20
CA PHE A 60 0.56 14.42 -0.92
C PHE A 60 1.88 15.17 -0.77
N GLU A 61 2.98 14.48 -0.66
CA GLU A 61 4.33 15.04 -0.70
C GLU A 61 5.22 14.27 -1.65
N SER A 62 6.22 14.94 -2.20
CA SER A 62 7.13 14.34 -3.17
C SER A 62 8.02 13.30 -2.53
N SER A 63 8.06 12.10 -3.09
CA SER A 63 8.98 11.04 -2.70
C SER A 63 9.18 10.08 -3.87
N THR A 64 10.13 10.39 -4.73
CA THR A 64 10.40 9.61 -5.95
C THR A 64 10.74 8.16 -5.66
N ARG A 65 11.61 7.89 -4.71
CA ARG A 65 12.02 6.52 -4.36
C ARG A 65 10.86 5.68 -3.81
N THR A 66 10.10 6.22 -2.88
CA THR A 66 8.98 5.51 -2.26
C THR A 66 7.87 5.26 -3.28
N LEU A 67 7.50 6.27 -4.05
CA LEU A 67 6.49 6.13 -5.11
C LEU A 67 6.89 5.06 -6.12
N SER A 68 8.12 5.13 -6.63
CA SER A 68 8.65 4.17 -7.62
C SER A 68 8.69 2.75 -7.07
N SER A 69 9.06 2.57 -5.79
CA SER A 69 9.10 1.25 -5.15
C SER A 69 7.71 0.60 -5.10
N PHE A 70 6.70 1.34 -4.67
CA PHE A 70 5.33 0.82 -4.59
C PHE A 70 4.70 0.64 -5.96
N GLU A 71 4.96 1.53 -6.90
CA GLU A 71 4.51 1.38 -8.28
C GLU A 71 5.06 0.10 -8.90
N LEU A 72 6.37 -0.09 -8.80
CA LEU A 72 7.03 -1.26 -9.36
C LEU A 72 6.56 -2.56 -8.69
N ALA A 73 6.41 -2.56 -7.37
CA ALA A 73 5.91 -3.72 -6.62
C ALA A 73 4.52 -4.13 -7.09
N GLY A 74 3.57 -3.20 -7.18
CA GLY A 74 2.21 -3.47 -7.64
C GLY A 74 2.19 -4.02 -9.06
N LYS A 75 2.94 -3.42 -9.98
CA LYS A 75 3.05 -3.87 -11.37
C LYS A 75 3.66 -5.28 -11.48
N ARG A 76 4.68 -5.58 -10.70
CA ARG A 76 5.29 -6.92 -10.66
C ARG A 76 4.36 -7.99 -10.09
N LEU A 77 3.48 -7.63 -9.17
CA LEU A 77 2.46 -8.52 -8.63
C LEU A 77 1.22 -8.66 -9.54
N GLY A 78 1.15 -7.89 -10.62
CA GLY A 78 0.07 -7.97 -11.61
C GLY A 78 -1.10 -7.03 -11.37
N ALA A 79 -1.01 -6.10 -10.41
CA ALA A 79 -2.04 -5.10 -10.16
C ALA A 79 -2.10 -4.05 -11.27
N ASP A 80 -3.30 -3.46 -11.44
CA ASP A 80 -3.45 -2.18 -12.11
C ASP A 80 -3.03 -1.08 -11.13
N VAL A 81 -1.97 -0.34 -11.46
CA VAL A 81 -1.38 0.67 -10.57
C VAL A 81 -1.63 2.06 -11.11
N MET A 82 -2.19 2.91 -10.27
CA MET A 82 -2.39 4.33 -10.56
C MET A 82 -1.65 5.19 -9.53
N ASN A 83 -0.86 6.15 -10.02
CA ASN A 83 -0.22 7.15 -9.18
C ASN A 83 -1.06 8.43 -9.18
N MET A 84 -1.42 8.91 -7.99
CA MET A 84 -2.06 10.20 -7.79
C MET A 84 -1.13 11.10 -6.98
N ASN A 85 -0.65 12.15 -7.60
CA ASN A 85 0.11 13.18 -6.93
C ASN A 85 -0.82 14.37 -6.65
N VAL A 86 -1.16 14.56 -5.39
CA VAL A 86 -2.10 15.60 -4.93
C VAL A 86 -1.35 16.89 -4.54
N SER A 87 -0.08 17.02 -4.90
CA SER A 87 0.71 18.21 -4.55
C SER A 87 0.11 19.48 -5.18
N ASN A 88 -0.30 20.39 -4.33
CA ASN A 88 -0.59 21.81 -4.56
C ASN A 88 -1.83 22.20 -5.38
N SER A 89 -2.32 21.42 -6.34
CA SER A 89 -3.45 21.88 -7.18
C SER A 89 -4.81 21.62 -6.53
N SER A 90 -5.02 20.44 -5.92
CA SER A 90 -6.28 20.09 -5.26
C SER A 90 -6.46 20.82 -3.92
N ILE A 91 -5.37 21.02 -3.17
CA ILE A 91 -5.38 21.84 -1.94
C ILE A 91 -5.72 23.30 -2.26
N LYS A 92 -5.19 23.85 -3.35
CA LYS A 92 -5.51 25.22 -3.81
C LYS A 92 -6.95 25.37 -4.29
N LYS A 93 -7.62 24.28 -4.66
CA LYS A 93 -9.02 24.25 -5.05
C LYS A 93 -9.98 24.02 -3.86
N GLY A 94 -9.45 23.96 -2.63
CA GLY A 94 -10.25 23.70 -1.43
C GLY A 94 -10.74 22.28 -1.24
N GLU A 95 -10.13 21.30 -1.93
CA GLU A 95 -10.44 19.89 -1.74
C GLU A 95 -9.94 19.41 -0.38
N THR A 96 -10.85 18.82 0.41
CA THR A 96 -10.52 18.23 1.71
C THR A 96 -10.04 16.80 1.55
N LEU A 97 -9.37 16.27 2.59
CA LEU A 97 -8.96 14.86 2.64
C LEU A 97 -10.18 13.91 2.55
N ILE A 98 -11.32 14.33 3.10
CA ILE A 98 -12.58 13.57 3.01
C ILE A 98 -13.10 13.55 1.58
N ASP A 99 -13.06 14.65 0.87
CA ASP A 99 -13.45 14.72 -0.55
C ASP A 99 -12.57 13.80 -1.41
N THR A 100 -11.27 13.77 -1.14
CA THR A 100 -10.34 12.83 -1.77
C THR A 100 -10.74 11.37 -1.49
N ALA A 101 -11.09 11.03 -0.24
CA ALA A 101 -11.54 9.69 0.12
C ALA A 101 -12.82 9.29 -0.64
N MET A 102 -13.76 10.20 -0.81
CA MET A 102 -14.99 9.95 -1.56
C MET A 102 -14.70 9.69 -3.04
N THR A 103 -13.80 10.45 -3.64
CA THR A 103 -13.34 10.23 -5.01
C THR A 103 -12.68 8.87 -5.18
N LEU A 104 -11.81 8.49 -4.24
CA LEU A 104 -11.14 7.19 -4.24
C LEU A 104 -12.14 6.04 -4.12
N ASN A 105 -13.13 6.16 -3.22
CA ASN A 105 -14.16 5.14 -3.05
C ASN A 105 -14.96 4.90 -4.35
N ALA A 106 -15.21 5.95 -5.12
CA ALA A 106 -15.88 5.83 -6.42
C ALA A 106 -15.06 5.06 -7.46
N MET A 107 -13.76 4.97 -7.30
CA MET A 107 -12.87 4.17 -8.16
C MET A 107 -12.74 2.70 -7.72
N HIS A 108 -13.27 2.34 -6.57
CA HIS A 108 -13.22 0.99 -5.99
C HIS A 108 -11.81 0.38 -5.93
N PRO A 109 -10.80 1.04 -5.33
CA PRO A 109 -9.48 0.46 -5.18
C PRO A 109 -9.50 -0.72 -4.22
N ASP A 110 -8.57 -1.65 -4.41
CA ASP A 110 -8.33 -2.75 -3.47
C ASP A 110 -7.23 -2.41 -2.46
N VAL A 111 -6.25 -1.61 -2.86
CA VAL A 111 -5.12 -1.18 -2.05
C VAL A 111 -4.87 0.31 -2.26
N LEU A 112 -4.73 1.03 -1.16
CA LEU A 112 -4.38 2.44 -1.14
C LEU A 112 -3.06 2.63 -0.37
N ILE A 113 -2.07 3.22 -1.02
CA ILE A 113 -0.78 3.55 -0.42
C ILE A 113 -0.68 5.06 -0.30
N ILE A 114 -0.52 5.55 0.94
CA ILE A 114 -0.61 6.97 1.25
C ILE A 114 0.71 7.48 1.79
N ARG A 115 1.14 8.62 1.28
CA ARG A 115 2.17 9.45 1.88
C ARG A 115 1.65 10.86 2.09
N HIS A 116 1.66 11.32 3.34
CA HIS A 116 1.12 12.63 3.74
C HIS A 116 2.04 13.27 4.78
N GLN A 117 2.18 14.59 4.75
CA GLN A 117 3.00 15.32 5.71
C GLN A 117 2.34 15.44 7.09
N ASP A 118 1.02 15.42 7.15
CA ASP A 118 0.28 15.63 8.39
C ASP A 118 0.09 14.32 9.15
N SER A 119 0.37 14.36 10.45
CA SER A 119 0.10 13.26 11.35
C SER A 119 -1.40 12.98 11.41
N GLY A 120 -1.78 11.69 11.38
CA GLY A 120 -3.18 11.27 11.45
C GLY A 120 -3.94 11.27 10.12
N ALA A 121 -3.37 11.80 9.03
CA ALA A 121 -4.03 11.81 7.72
C ALA A 121 -4.33 10.39 7.21
N ALA A 122 -3.37 9.48 7.31
CA ALA A 122 -3.57 8.08 6.94
C ALA A 122 -4.65 7.40 7.79
N ASN A 123 -4.68 7.67 9.09
CA ASN A 123 -5.72 7.15 9.99
C ASN A 123 -7.11 7.66 9.62
N LEU A 124 -7.22 8.93 9.28
CA LEU A 124 -8.49 9.52 8.85
C LEU A 124 -8.98 8.88 7.54
N LEU A 125 -8.09 8.72 6.55
CA LEU A 125 -8.44 8.07 5.30
C LEU A 125 -8.84 6.62 5.50
N ALA A 126 -8.14 5.86 6.35
CA ALA A 126 -8.49 4.48 6.66
C ALA A 126 -9.92 4.31 7.21
N GLN A 127 -10.45 5.32 7.90
CA GLN A 127 -11.82 5.32 8.40
C GLN A 127 -12.87 5.64 7.32
N LYS A 128 -12.46 6.23 6.20
CA LYS A 128 -13.35 6.76 5.16
C LYS A 128 -13.33 5.96 3.87
N VAL A 129 -12.23 5.26 3.58
CA VAL A 129 -12.11 4.42 2.39
C VAL A 129 -12.67 3.02 2.62
N ASN A 130 -13.11 2.38 1.54
CA ASN A 130 -13.75 1.05 1.59
C ASN A 130 -12.76 -0.11 1.35
N CYS A 131 -11.49 0.18 0.99
CA CYS A 131 -10.44 -0.82 0.78
C CYS A 131 -9.66 -1.17 2.04
#